data_bd69772aa5861c5110427c0f24c7be75
#
_entry.id   bd69772aa5861c5110427c0f24c7be75
#
_cell.length_a   1.000
_cell.length_b   1.000
_cell.length_c   1.000
_cell.angle_alpha   90.00
_cell.angle_beta   90.00
_cell.angle_gamma   90.00
#
_symmetry.space_group_name_H-M   'P 1'
#
loop_
_entity.id
_entity.type
_entity.pdbx_description
1 polymer ?
#
loop_
_entity_poly.entity_id
_entity_poly.type
_entity_poly.pdbx_seq_one_letter_code
_entity_poly.pdbx_strand_id
1 'polypeptide(L)'
;MIILSKLANFLTLNNKNAQQICTKNLEQRELELEENDDDIFKSIYGHNKLKLIFNNAIASNEPIHILLTGAPATSKTLFLEAINENLTNCSFITSNSTGAGIISHIFENPDLEFLCIDEIEKIPKNELAVLLTLMESGRLIITKKTMMCNRQQNVKIFATSNKFEKLAPEMRSRFLKFYLKDYSAEEFNRIAINIVTDRFNTTEEFAQKLALQVCYKMGSKDIRDVIKVARLAKNESDIDMIIEAIQEYGMEHE
;
A
#
# COMPACT_ATOMS: atom_id res chain seq x y z
N MET A 1 7.26 50.27 -13.57
CA MET A 1 6.38 49.61 -12.58
C MET A 1 5.19 48.84 -13.21
N ILE A 2 4.52 49.39 -14.25
CA ILE A 2 3.36 48.78 -14.92
C ILE A 2 3.70 47.49 -15.71
N ILE A 3 4.91 47.37 -16.28
CA ILE A 3 5.32 46.20 -17.06
C ILE A 3 5.58 44.96 -16.16
N LEU A 4 6.18 45.16 -14.99
CA LEU A 4 6.45 44.09 -14.04
C LEU A 4 5.16 43.53 -13.42
N SER A 5 4.15 44.36 -13.19
CA SER A 5 2.85 43.89 -12.68
C SER A 5 2.06 43.09 -13.73
N LYS A 6 2.18 43.47 -15.02
CA LYS A 6 1.57 42.71 -16.13
C LYS A 6 2.25 41.35 -16.35
N LEU A 7 3.59 41.27 -16.22
CA LEU A 7 4.33 40.00 -16.29
C LEU A 7 3.99 39.06 -15.10
N ALA A 8 3.90 39.61 -13.90
CA ALA A 8 3.52 38.83 -12.72
C ALA A 8 2.09 38.27 -12.85
N ASN A 9 1.14 39.08 -13.35
CA ASN A 9 -0.23 38.62 -13.61
C ASN A 9 -0.30 37.56 -14.73
N PHE A 10 0.50 37.69 -15.78
CA PHE A 10 0.56 36.73 -16.87
C PHE A 10 1.14 35.36 -16.39
N LEU A 11 2.19 35.38 -15.57
CA LEU A 11 2.78 34.17 -14.97
C LEU A 11 1.84 33.48 -13.97
N THR A 12 1.09 34.25 -13.19
CA THR A 12 0.09 33.71 -12.25
C THR A 12 -1.13 33.12 -12.95
N LEU A 13 -1.59 33.74 -14.04
CA LEU A 13 -2.69 33.21 -14.88
C LEU A 13 -2.28 31.94 -15.60
N ASN A 14 -1.08 31.87 -16.17
CA ASN A 14 -0.57 30.64 -16.81
C ASN A 14 -0.36 29.50 -15.80
N ASN A 15 0.10 29.78 -14.59
CA ASN A 15 0.20 28.77 -13.53
C ASN A 15 -1.16 28.24 -13.07
N LYS A 16 -2.18 29.11 -12.96
CA LYS A 16 -3.55 28.68 -12.61
C LYS A 16 -4.16 27.81 -13.71
N ASN A 17 -4.00 28.21 -14.99
CA ASN A 17 -4.50 27.42 -16.11
C ASN A 17 -3.77 26.08 -16.24
N ALA A 18 -2.45 26.06 -16.08
CA ALA A 18 -1.67 24.81 -16.05
C ALA A 18 -2.07 23.89 -14.90
N GLN A 19 -2.32 24.44 -13.70
CA GLN A 19 -2.81 23.68 -12.56
C GLN A 19 -4.22 23.13 -12.80
N GLN A 20 -5.14 23.91 -13.37
CA GLN A 20 -6.50 23.45 -13.69
C GLN A 20 -6.51 22.35 -14.77
N ILE A 21 -5.66 22.45 -15.79
CA ILE A 21 -5.53 21.41 -16.83
C ILE A 21 -4.94 20.13 -16.21
N CYS A 22 -3.92 20.27 -15.36
CA CYS A 22 -3.30 19.15 -14.66
C CYS A 22 -4.31 18.45 -13.74
N THR A 23 -5.11 19.21 -12.99
CA THR A 23 -6.14 18.67 -12.09
C THR A 23 -7.22 17.91 -12.87
N LYS A 24 -7.74 18.51 -13.98
CA LYS A 24 -8.74 17.84 -14.83
C LYS A 24 -8.20 16.54 -15.46
N ASN A 25 -6.95 16.54 -15.91
CA ASN A 25 -6.34 15.34 -16.47
C ASN A 25 -6.12 14.25 -15.41
N LEU A 26 -5.86 14.63 -14.16
CA LEU A 26 -5.76 13.68 -13.04
C LEU A 26 -7.14 13.12 -12.66
N GLU A 27 -8.16 13.97 -12.54
CA GLU A 27 -9.53 13.55 -12.26
C GLU A 27 -10.06 12.59 -13.35
N GLN A 28 -9.78 12.88 -14.61
CA GLN A 28 -10.18 12.00 -15.72
C GLN A 28 -9.48 10.65 -15.66
N ARG A 29 -8.19 10.61 -15.34
CA ARG A 29 -7.43 9.36 -15.16
C ARG A 29 -7.86 8.58 -13.91
N GLU A 30 -8.28 9.27 -12.85
CA GLU A 30 -8.84 8.65 -11.65
C GLU A 30 -10.19 7.97 -11.95
N LEU A 31 -11.04 8.61 -12.77
CA LEU A 31 -12.32 8.03 -13.26
C LEU A 31 -12.09 6.82 -14.17
N GLU A 32 -11.12 6.90 -15.09
CA GLU A 32 -10.75 5.78 -15.97
C GLU A 32 -10.26 4.54 -15.19
N LEU A 33 -9.65 4.74 -14.01
CA LEU A 33 -9.24 3.62 -13.13
C LEU A 33 -10.44 2.99 -12.40
N GLU A 34 -11.46 3.77 -12.03
CA GLU A 34 -12.67 3.24 -11.38
C GLU A 34 -13.54 2.41 -12.35
N GLU A 35 -13.45 2.67 -13.64
CA GLU A 35 -14.20 1.95 -14.70
C GLU A 35 -13.41 0.78 -15.32
N ASN A 36 -12.14 0.61 -14.97
CA ASN A 36 -11.30 -0.41 -15.60
C ASN A 36 -11.35 -1.72 -14.82
N ASP A 37 -12.04 -2.73 -15.38
CA ASP A 37 -12.14 -4.09 -14.83
C ASP A 37 -10.77 -4.79 -14.70
N ASP A 38 -9.77 -4.36 -15.47
CA ASP A 38 -8.41 -4.90 -15.46
C ASP A 38 -7.49 -4.21 -14.42
N ASP A 39 -7.99 -3.28 -13.60
CA ASP A 39 -7.18 -2.66 -12.55
C ASP A 39 -6.81 -3.69 -11.47
N ILE A 40 -5.51 -3.99 -11.36
CA ILE A 40 -4.98 -4.93 -10.36
C ILE A 40 -5.29 -4.48 -8.92
N PHE A 41 -5.56 -3.19 -8.70
CA PHE A 41 -5.88 -2.61 -7.39
C PHE A 41 -7.38 -2.43 -7.15
N LYS A 42 -8.25 -3.07 -7.94
CA LYS A 42 -9.72 -2.93 -7.82
C LYS A 42 -10.28 -3.30 -6.44
N SER A 43 -9.62 -4.22 -5.73
CA SER A 43 -10.00 -4.62 -4.37
C SER A 43 -9.63 -3.59 -3.29
N ILE A 44 -8.85 -2.55 -3.64
CA ILE A 44 -8.42 -1.50 -2.72
C ILE A 44 -9.33 -0.29 -2.90
N TYR A 45 -10.11 0.03 -1.89
CA TYR A 45 -10.99 1.19 -1.93
C TYR A 45 -10.23 2.49 -1.68
N GLY A 46 -10.50 3.51 -2.50
CA GLY A 46 -9.81 4.80 -2.43
C GLY A 46 -8.37 4.74 -2.95
N HIS A 47 -7.56 5.71 -2.52
CA HIS A 47 -6.15 5.85 -2.89
C HIS A 47 -5.89 5.96 -4.41
N ASN A 48 -6.83 6.50 -5.22
CA ASN A 48 -6.77 6.52 -6.68
C ASN A 48 -5.46 7.11 -7.23
N LYS A 49 -4.95 8.21 -6.64
CA LYS A 49 -3.64 8.77 -7.02
C LYS A 49 -2.49 7.81 -6.77
N LEU A 50 -2.55 7.07 -5.68
CA LEU A 50 -1.51 6.10 -5.33
C LEU A 50 -1.57 4.89 -6.27
N LYS A 51 -2.77 4.38 -6.59
CA LYS A 51 -2.96 3.33 -7.60
C LYS A 51 -2.37 3.72 -8.94
N LEU A 52 -2.63 4.94 -9.40
CA LEU A 52 -2.06 5.47 -10.65
C LEU A 52 -0.52 5.50 -10.61
N ILE A 53 0.07 5.89 -9.47
CA ILE A 53 1.53 5.90 -9.30
C ILE A 53 2.09 4.48 -9.34
N PHE A 54 1.44 3.51 -8.70
CA PHE A 54 1.85 2.12 -8.75
C PHE A 54 1.75 1.55 -10.16
N ASN A 55 0.65 1.79 -10.89
CA ASN A 55 0.50 1.38 -12.29
C ASN A 55 1.60 1.96 -13.17
N ASN A 56 1.94 3.24 -13.01
CA ASN A 56 3.04 3.88 -13.72
C ASN A 56 4.41 3.27 -13.36
N ALA A 57 4.63 2.95 -12.08
CA ALA A 57 5.88 2.32 -11.63
C ALA A 57 6.02 0.88 -12.17
N ILE A 58 4.91 0.14 -12.21
CA ILE A 58 4.86 -1.21 -12.77
C ILE A 58 5.19 -1.16 -14.28
N ALA A 59 4.58 -0.25 -15.01
CA ALA A 59 4.78 -0.08 -16.46
C ALA A 59 6.14 0.55 -16.85
N SER A 60 6.88 1.13 -15.90
CA SER A 60 8.15 1.78 -16.19
C SER A 60 9.21 0.77 -16.66
N ASN A 61 10.04 1.14 -17.60
CA ASN A 61 11.22 0.36 -17.99
C ASN A 61 12.39 0.48 -16.99
N GLU A 62 12.37 1.52 -16.16
CA GLU A 62 13.40 1.76 -15.15
C GLU A 62 12.98 1.21 -13.78
N PRO A 63 13.92 0.72 -12.96
CA PRO A 63 13.60 0.23 -11.62
C PRO A 63 13.18 1.39 -10.71
N ILE A 64 11.89 1.44 -10.38
CA ILE A 64 11.32 2.37 -9.42
C ILE A 64 10.98 1.59 -8.15
N HIS A 65 11.46 2.07 -7.00
CA HIS A 65 11.18 1.45 -5.71
C HIS A 65 10.21 2.31 -4.92
N ILE A 66 9.14 1.72 -4.39
CA ILE A 66 8.11 2.42 -3.62
C ILE A 66 8.05 1.87 -2.21
N LEU A 67 8.00 2.77 -1.23
CA LEU A 67 7.78 2.44 0.18
C LEU A 67 6.48 3.07 0.66
N LEU A 68 5.55 2.23 1.08
CA LEU A 68 4.35 2.65 1.82
C LEU A 68 4.63 2.64 3.31
N THR A 69 4.42 3.76 3.97
CA THR A 69 4.57 3.88 5.42
C THR A 69 3.30 4.44 6.05
N GLY A 70 3.09 4.23 7.32
CA GLY A 70 1.91 4.68 8.06
C GLY A 70 1.52 3.71 9.16
N ALA A 71 0.45 4.02 9.90
CA ALA A 71 -0.06 3.18 10.98
C ALA A 71 -0.49 1.78 10.47
N PRO A 72 -0.56 0.78 11.34
CA PRO A 72 -1.19 -0.50 11.02
C PRO A 72 -2.62 -0.31 10.46
N ALA A 73 -3.09 -1.28 9.68
CA ALA A 73 -4.46 -1.27 9.12
C ALA A 73 -4.78 -0.17 8.09
N THR A 74 -3.78 0.42 7.45
CA THR A 74 -3.94 1.47 6.42
C THR A 74 -3.81 0.93 4.99
N SER A 75 -4.23 -0.30 4.72
CA SER A 75 -4.20 -0.94 3.39
C SER A 75 -2.81 -1.11 2.74
N LYS A 76 -1.70 -0.84 3.42
CA LYS A 76 -0.35 -0.97 2.85
C LYS A 76 -0.07 -2.35 2.26
N THR A 77 -0.34 -3.40 3.04
CA THR A 77 -0.12 -4.79 2.64
C THR A 77 -1.00 -5.18 1.45
N LEU A 78 -2.23 -4.64 1.35
CA LEU A 78 -3.14 -4.93 0.23
C LEU A 78 -2.56 -4.50 -1.12
N PHE A 79 -1.81 -3.41 -1.18
CA PHE A 79 -1.10 -3.01 -2.40
C PHE A 79 -0.08 -4.06 -2.85
N LEU A 80 0.68 -4.61 -1.90
CA LEU A 80 1.68 -5.64 -2.19
C LEU A 80 1.02 -6.97 -2.57
N GLU A 81 -0.05 -7.35 -1.89
CA GLU A 81 -0.84 -8.55 -2.21
C GLU A 81 -1.43 -8.45 -3.61
N ALA A 82 -2.05 -7.32 -3.96
CA ALA A 82 -2.59 -7.09 -5.29
C ALA A 82 -1.54 -7.21 -6.41
N ILE A 83 -0.33 -6.70 -6.18
CA ILE A 83 0.79 -6.84 -7.12
C ILE A 83 1.19 -8.32 -7.25
N ASN A 84 1.35 -9.01 -6.14
CA ASN A 84 1.78 -10.40 -6.13
C ASN A 84 0.75 -11.37 -6.74
N GLU A 85 -0.54 -11.07 -6.61
CA GLU A 85 -1.63 -11.91 -7.14
C GLU A 85 -1.84 -11.71 -8.64
N ASN A 86 -1.56 -10.51 -9.16
CA ASN A 86 -1.91 -10.15 -10.54
C ASN A 86 -0.70 -10.06 -11.48
N LEU A 87 0.54 -10.00 -10.97
CA LEU A 87 1.73 -9.91 -11.80
C LEU A 87 2.51 -11.23 -11.81
N THR A 88 2.94 -11.63 -13.00
CA THR A 88 3.96 -12.67 -13.18
C THR A 88 5.34 -12.14 -12.75
N ASN A 89 6.30 -13.03 -12.52
CA ASN A 89 7.67 -12.66 -12.12
C ASN A 89 7.71 -11.78 -10.85
N CYS A 90 6.74 -11.97 -9.96
CA CYS A 90 6.63 -11.29 -8.68
C CYS A 90 6.91 -12.27 -7.54
N SER A 91 7.52 -11.76 -6.49
CA SER A 91 7.74 -12.51 -5.24
C SER A 91 7.35 -11.67 -4.05
N PHE A 92 6.66 -12.32 -3.10
CA PHE A 92 6.23 -11.70 -1.85
C PHE A 92 7.06 -12.23 -0.68
N ILE A 93 7.70 -11.32 0.04
CA ILE A 93 8.55 -11.62 1.20
C ILE A 93 7.93 -11.00 2.44
N THR A 94 7.81 -11.80 3.48
CA THR A 94 7.35 -11.35 4.79
C THR A 94 8.53 -11.12 5.75
N SER A 95 8.25 -10.45 6.85
CA SER A 95 9.22 -10.13 7.91
C SER A 95 9.97 -11.31 8.53
N ASN A 96 9.52 -12.55 8.30
CA ASN A 96 10.19 -13.75 8.82
C ASN A 96 11.30 -14.28 7.90
N SER A 97 11.50 -13.65 6.74
CA SER A 97 12.53 -14.05 5.79
C SER A 97 13.90 -13.55 6.24
N THR A 98 14.90 -14.40 6.18
CA THR A 98 16.30 -13.98 6.40
C THR A 98 16.86 -13.32 5.14
N GLY A 99 17.79 -12.39 5.28
CA GLY A 99 18.43 -11.77 4.10
C GLY A 99 19.17 -12.77 3.23
N ALA A 100 19.73 -13.83 3.85
CA ALA A 100 20.31 -14.93 3.09
C ALA A 100 19.23 -15.64 2.25
N GLY A 101 18.02 -15.79 2.78
CA GLY A 101 16.87 -16.34 2.06
C GLY A 101 16.40 -15.42 0.93
N ILE A 102 16.32 -14.11 1.18
CA ILE A 102 15.97 -13.10 0.15
C ILE A 102 16.97 -13.15 -1.01
N ILE A 103 18.25 -13.16 -0.69
CA ILE A 103 19.32 -13.23 -1.71
C ILE A 103 19.25 -14.52 -2.51
N SER A 104 19.10 -15.68 -1.84
CA SER A 104 18.97 -16.96 -2.52
C SER A 104 17.74 -16.99 -3.41
N HIS A 105 16.63 -16.46 -2.95
CA HIS A 105 15.40 -16.37 -3.71
C HIS A 105 15.54 -15.51 -4.98
N ILE A 106 16.16 -14.33 -4.89
CA ILE A 106 16.42 -13.46 -6.05
C ILE A 106 17.41 -14.16 -7.01
N PHE A 107 18.39 -14.87 -6.47
CA PHE A 107 19.37 -15.60 -7.28
C PHE A 107 18.74 -16.74 -8.07
N GLU A 108 17.87 -17.52 -7.45
CA GLU A 108 17.18 -18.66 -8.04
C GLU A 108 16.12 -18.25 -9.08
N ASN A 109 15.66 -16.97 -9.01
CA ASN A 109 14.65 -16.44 -9.91
C ASN A 109 15.24 -15.32 -10.81
N PRO A 110 15.94 -15.67 -11.90
CA PRO A 110 16.55 -14.70 -12.80
C PRO A 110 15.56 -13.77 -13.50
N ASP A 111 14.34 -14.23 -13.68
CA ASP A 111 13.27 -13.50 -14.37
C ASP A 111 12.41 -12.66 -13.40
N LEU A 112 12.82 -12.56 -12.12
CA LEU A 112 12.12 -11.76 -11.12
C LEU A 112 12.18 -10.27 -11.50
N GLU A 113 11.01 -9.68 -11.68
CA GLU A 113 10.84 -8.26 -12.00
C GLU A 113 10.33 -7.45 -10.82
N PHE A 114 9.53 -8.08 -9.95
CA PHE A 114 8.87 -7.42 -8.83
C PHE A 114 9.16 -8.14 -7.53
N LEU A 115 9.58 -7.38 -6.52
CA LEU A 115 9.82 -7.88 -5.17
C LEU A 115 8.98 -7.08 -4.18
N CYS A 116 7.99 -7.74 -3.60
CA CYS A 116 7.13 -7.18 -2.55
C CYS A 116 7.67 -7.57 -1.18
N ILE A 117 7.93 -6.59 -0.31
CA ILE A 117 8.49 -6.80 1.03
C ILE A 117 7.56 -6.17 2.06
N ASP A 118 6.85 -6.99 2.83
CA ASP A 118 6.01 -6.51 3.91
C ASP A 118 6.82 -6.31 5.20
N GLU A 119 6.62 -5.17 5.87
CA GLU A 119 7.28 -4.78 7.11
C GLU A 119 8.83 -4.83 7.03
N ILE A 120 9.38 -4.20 5.99
CA ILE A 120 10.83 -4.19 5.69
C ILE A 120 11.71 -3.78 6.89
N GLU A 121 11.18 -3.00 7.84
CA GLU A 121 11.90 -2.60 9.05
C GLU A 121 12.19 -3.73 10.03
N LYS A 122 11.56 -4.89 9.84
CA LYS A 122 11.82 -6.09 10.65
C LYS A 122 13.00 -6.91 10.13
N ILE A 123 13.41 -6.71 8.89
CA ILE A 123 14.58 -7.37 8.31
C ILE A 123 15.86 -6.78 8.93
N PRO A 124 16.80 -7.59 9.39
CA PRO A 124 18.06 -7.12 9.97
C PRO A 124 18.87 -6.23 8.99
N LYS A 125 19.47 -5.16 9.50
CA LYS A 125 20.18 -4.15 8.68
C LYS A 125 21.30 -4.72 7.83
N ASN A 126 22.06 -5.68 8.36
CA ASN A 126 23.13 -6.36 7.65
C ASN A 126 22.63 -7.17 6.44
N GLU A 127 21.36 -7.58 6.48
CA GLU A 127 20.71 -8.35 5.43
C GLU A 127 20.13 -7.45 4.35
N LEU A 128 19.72 -6.24 4.73
CA LEU A 128 19.26 -5.22 3.77
C LEU A 128 20.38 -4.64 2.89
N ALA A 129 21.65 -4.81 3.26
CA ALA A 129 22.78 -4.26 2.49
C ALA A 129 22.85 -4.77 1.04
N VAL A 130 22.43 -6.01 0.80
CA VAL A 130 22.39 -6.58 -0.56
C VAL A 130 21.29 -5.94 -1.39
N LEU A 131 20.14 -5.65 -0.79
CA LEU A 131 19.06 -4.93 -1.46
C LEU A 131 19.50 -3.51 -1.86
N LEU A 132 20.33 -2.84 -1.05
CA LEU A 132 20.90 -1.53 -1.42
C LEU A 132 21.69 -1.60 -2.73
N THR A 133 22.56 -2.59 -2.88
CA THR A 133 23.35 -2.76 -4.11
C THR A 133 22.45 -3.06 -5.29
N LEU A 134 21.43 -3.90 -5.11
CA LEU A 134 20.46 -4.21 -6.16
C LEU A 134 19.68 -2.96 -6.58
N MET A 135 19.18 -2.19 -5.61
CA MET A 135 18.41 -0.96 -5.86
C MET A 135 19.24 0.13 -6.54
N GLU A 136 20.53 0.22 -6.20
CA GLU A 136 21.40 1.29 -6.70
C GLU A 136 21.92 1.03 -8.11
N SER A 137 22.34 -0.21 -8.39
CA SER A 137 23.06 -0.56 -9.61
C SER A 137 22.38 -1.65 -10.43
N GLY A 138 21.28 -2.23 -9.95
CA GLY A 138 20.69 -3.42 -10.54
C GLY A 138 21.59 -4.66 -10.45
N ARG A 139 22.66 -4.64 -9.64
CA ARG A 139 23.61 -5.74 -9.54
C ARG A 139 23.33 -6.62 -8.34
N LEU A 140 23.14 -7.90 -8.60
CA LEU A 140 23.12 -8.93 -7.58
C LEU A 140 24.54 -9.50 -7.44
N ILE A 141 25.21 -9.16 -6.33
CA ILE A 141 26.56 -9.64 -6.02
C ILE A 141 26.47 -10.57 -4.82
N ILE A 142 26.78 -11.84 -5.02
CA ILE A 142 26.83 -12.86 -3.98
C ILE A 142 28.22 -13.44 -3.93
N THR A 143 28.85 -13.36 -2.75
CA THR A 143 30.16 -13.97 -2.50
C THR A 143 30.04 -14.88 -1.26
N LYS A 144 29.69 -16.13 -1.48
CA LYS A 144 29.71 -17.19 -0.46
C LYS A 144 30.72 -18.27 -0.87
N LYS A 145 31.26 -19.04 0.11
CA LYS A 145 32.27 -20.09 -0.14
C LYS A 145 31.93 -21.04 -1.30
N THR A 146 30.66 -21.25 -1.59
CA THR A 146 30.16 -22.18 -2.60
C THR A 146 29.41 -21.51 -3.76
N MET A 147 29.27 -20.19 -3.74
CA MET A 147 28.42 -19.49 -4.71
C MET A 147 28.99 -18.08 -5.00
N MET A 148 29.43 -17.87 -6.24
CA MET A 148 29.77 -16.54 -6.73
C MET A 148 28.79 -16.16 -7.84
N CYS A 149 28.10 -15.04 -7.65
CA CYS A 149 27.21 -14.48 -8.66
C CYS A 149 27.50 -12.99 -8.82
N ASN A 150 27.61 -12.57 -10.08
CA ASN A 150 27.59 -11.17 -10.46
C ASN A 150 26.66 -11.06 -11.67
N ARG A 151 25.41 -10.67 -11.42
CA ARG A 151 24.37 -10.60 -12.44
C ARG A 151 23.70 -9.23 -12.41
N GLN A 152 23.40 -8.69 -13.58
CA GLN A 152 22.52 -7.54 -13.73
C GLN A 152 21.07 -8.02 -13.68
N GLN A 153 20.26 -7.44 -12.79
CA GLN A 153 18.85 -7.76 -12.64
C GLN A 153 18.09 -6.52 -12.19
N ASN A 154 17.23 -6.03 -13.04
CA ASN A 154 16.42 -4.84 -12.76
C ASN A 154 15.14 -5.25 -12.03
N VAL A 155 15.19 -5.26 -10.69
CA VAL A 155 14.06 -5.63 -9.85
C VAL A 155 13.44 -4.37 -9.27
N LYS A 156 12.14 -4.19 -9.44
CA LYS A 156 11.35 -3.16 -8.78
C LYS A 156 10.96 -3.63 -7.39
N ILE A 157 11.25 -2.84 -6.37
CA ILE A 157 10.98 -3.21 -4.98
C ILE A 157 9.83 -2.36 -4.46
N PHE A 158 8.75 -3.01 -4.06
CA PHE A 158 7.61 -2.42 -3.38
C PHE A 158 7.61 -2.90 -1.94
N ALA A 159 7.66 -1.98 -1.00
CA ALA A 159 7.80 -2.33 0.40
C ALA A 159 6.79 -1.60 1.28
N THR A 160 6.49 -2.18 2.45
CA THR A 160 5.74 -1.51 3.51
C THR A 160 6.59 -1.33 4.76
N SER A 161 6.24 -0.34 5.57
CA SER A 161 6.84 -0.14 6.89
C SER A 161 5.84 0.52 7.84
N ASN A 162 5.76 0.00 9.07
CA ASN A 162 5.02 0.63 10.17
C ASN A 162 5.93 1.55 11.01
N LYS A 163 7.25 1.41 10.88
CA LYS A 163 8.26 2.13 11.67
C LYS A 163 9.39 2.62 10.78
N PHE A 164 9.06 3.59 9.92
CA PHE A 164 9.98 4.17 8.95
C PHE A 164 11.33 4.59 9.54
N GLU A 165 11.33 5.10 10.77
CA GLU A 165 12.53 5.59 11.46
C GLU A 165 13.55 4.47 11.75
N LYS A 166 13.11 3.21 11.79
CA LYS A 166 13.99 2.05 11.97
C LYS A 166 14.82 1.71 10.74
N LEU A 167 14.38 2.14 9.56
CA LEU A 167 15.15 1.95 8.32
C LEU A 167 16.38 2.85 8.31
N ALA A 168 17.50 2.32 7.84
CA ALA A 168 18.73 3.10 7.66
C ALA A 168 18.51 4.25 6.64
N PRO A 169 19.14 5.42 6.82
CA PRO A 169 18.98 6.57 5.92
C PRO A 169 19.27 6.22 4.46
N GLU A 170 20.28 5.37 4.22
CA GLU A 170 20.68 4.90 2.88
C GLU A 170 19.55 4.11 2.21
N MET A 171 18.87 3.23 2.95
CA MET A 171 17.71 2.48 2.47
C MET A 171 16.55 3.44 2.18
N ARG A 172 16.27 4.35 3.11
CA ARG A 172 15.20 5.33 2.95
C ARG A 172 15.35 6.22 1.72
N SER A 173 16.58 6.56 1.33
CA SER A 173 16.86 7.41 0.17
C SER A 173 16.62 6.73 -1.17
N ARG A 174 16.55 5.41 -1.23
CA ARG A 174 16.32 4.62 -2.44
C ARG A 174 14.85 4.50 -2.82
N PHE A 175 13.95 4.78 -1.89
CA PHE A 175 12.52 4.65 -2.10
C PHE A 175 11.84 5.98 -2.42
N LEU A 176 10.89 5.95 -3.34
CA LEU A 176 9.82 6.91 -3.43
C LEU A 176 8.82 6.59 -2.31
N LYS A 177 8.63 7.54 -1.38
CA LYS A 177 7.93 7.29 -0.11
C LYS A 177 6.55 7.90 -0.11
N PHE A 178 5.55 7.11 0.35
CA PHE A 178 4.19 7.57 0.56
C PHE A 178 3.75 7.22 1.98
N TYR A 179 3.18 8.21 2.66
CA TYR A 179 2.62 8.03 3.98
C TYR A 179 1.10 7.88 3.87
N LEU A 180 0.59 6.70 4.24
CA LEU A 180 -0.83 6.43 4.32
C LEU A 180 -1.33 6.87 5.69
N LYS A 181 -2.23 7.86 5.68
CA LYS A 181 -2.91 8.32 6.89
C LYS A 181 -3.99 7.32 7.28
N ASP A 182 -4.36 7.35 8.55
CA ASP A 182 -5.54 6.64 9.02
C ASP A 182 -6.78 7.14 8.28
N TYR A 183 -7.72 6.24 8.06
CA TYR A 183 -8.99 6.61 7.45
C TYR A 183 -9.76 7.58 8.36
N SER A 184 -10.40 8.56 7.75
CA SER A 184 -11.47 9.30 8.42
C SER A 184 -12.61 8.34 8.76
N ALA A 185 -13.51 8.72 9.69
CA ALA A 185 -14.66 7.88 10.02
C ALA A 185 -15.57 7.65 8.79
N GLU A 186 -15.69 8.66 7.92
CA GLU A 186 -16.49 8.58 6.69
C GLU A 186 -15.88 7.63 5.68
N GLU A 187 -14.57 7.74 5.43
CA GLU A 187 -13.83 6.83 4.55
C GLU A 187 -13.90 5.40 5.06
N PHE A 188 -13.65 5.20 6.36
CA PHE A 188 -13.73 3.88 6.99
C PHE A 188 -15.11 3.25 6.81
N ASN A 189 -16.19 3.99 7.13
CA ASN A 189 -17.56 3.48 7.01
C ASN A 189 -17.86 3.09 5.55
N ARG A 190 -17.52 3.94 4.58
CA ARG A 190 -17.72 3.64 3.16
C ARG A 190 -16.98 2.37 2.72
N ILE A 191 -15.72 2.25 3.11
CA ILE A 191 -14.89 1.07 2.80
C ILE A 191 -15.46 -0.18 3.47
N ALA A 192 -15.85 -0.09 4.74
CA ALA A 192 -16.40 -1.18 5.51
C ALA A 192 -17.72 -1.69 4.90
N ILE A 193 -18.62 -0.79 4.52
CA ILE A 193 -19.90 -1.14 3.87
C ILE A 193 -19.64 -1.92 2.59
N ASN A 194 -18.81 -1.39 1.69
CA ASN A 194 -18.51 -2.06 0.42
C ASN A 194 -17.91 -3.45 0.63
N ILE A 195 -16.89 -3.58 1.51
CA ILE A 195 -16.25 -4.86 1.78
C ILE A 195 -17.23 -5.88 2.37
N VAL A 196 -18.11 -5.45 3.29
CA VAL A 196 -19.07 -6.37 3.93
C VAL A 196 -20.12 -6.81 2.92
N THR A 197 -20.67 -5.88 2.13
CA THR A 197 -21.68 -6.17 1.11
C THR A 197 -21.12 -7.13 0.07
N ASP A 198 -19.94 -6.85 -0.49
CA ASP A 198 -19.35 -7.65 -1.55
C ASP A 198 -18.88 -9.02 -1.06
N ARG A 199 -18.20 -9.06 0.09
CA ARG A 199 -17.57 -10.30 0.58
C ARG A 199 -18.53 -11.27 1.23
N PHE A 200 -19.56 -10.74 1.91
CA PHE A 200 -20.51 -11.56 2.69
C PHE A 200 -21.88 -11.65 2.06
N ASN A 201 -22.08 -11.00 0.91
CA ASN A 201 -23.37 -10.95 0.18
C ASN A 201 -24.53 -10.56 1.11
N THR A 202 -24.31 -9.52 1.92
CA THR A 202 -25.27 -9.01 2.91
C THR A 202 -26.00 -7.78 2.37
N THR A 203 -27.06 -7.36 3.09
CA THR A 203 -27.74 -6.10 2.76
C THR A 203 -26.87 -4.89 3.15
N GLU A 204 -27.06 -3.79 2.44
CA GLU A 204 -26.39 -2.53 2.76
C GLU A 204 -26.71 -2.04 4.18
N GLU A 205 -27.95 -2.24 4.64
CA GLU A 205 -28.40 -1.89 5.99
C GLU A 205 -27.59 -2.62 7.07
N PHE A 206 -27.41 -3.95 6.90
CA PHE A 206 -26.57 -4.76 7.80
C PHE A 206 -25.12 -4.25 7.79
N ALA A 207 -24.55 -4.02 6.62
CA ALA A 207 -23.17 -3.55 6.46
C ALA A 207 -22.98 -2.16 7.09
N GLN A 208 -23.94 -1.26 6.89
CA GLN A 208 -23.93 0.09 7.46
C GLN A 208 -24.00 0.07 8.99
N LYS A 209 -24.91 -0.73 9.56
CA LYS A 209 -25.00 -0.89 11.01
C LYS A 209 -23.72 -1.42 11.59
N LEU A 210 -23.13 -2.46 10.97
CA LEU A 210 -21.89 -3.05 11.41
C LEU A 210 -20.72 -2.05 11.37
N ALA A 211 -20.54 -1.34 10.25
CA ALA A 211 -19.49 -0.33 10.10
C ALA A 211 -19.59 0.76 11.17
N LEU A 212 -20.79 1.30 11.39
CA LEU A 212 -21.04 2.32 12.41
C LEU A 212 -20.72 1.81 13.82
N GLN A 213 -21.12 0.60 14.15
CA GLN A 213 -20.89 0.04 15.48
C GLN A 213 -19.40 -0.22 15.75
N VAL A 214 -18.68 -0.79 14.79
CA VAL A 214 -17.22 -0.99 14.91
C VAL A 214 -16.52 0.37 15.03
N CYS A 215 -16.88 1.34 14.20
CA CYS A 215 -16.24 2.66 14.22
C CYS A 215 -16.50 3.41 15.54
N TYR A 216 -17.76 3.48 16.00
CA TYR A 216 -18.12 4.38 17.08
C TYR A 216 -18.25 3.71 18.44
N LYS A 217 -18.67 2.44 18.52
CA LYS A 217 -18.78 1.72 19.80
C LYS A 217 -17.50 0.99 20.19
N MET A 218 -16.82 0.32 19.21
CA MET A 218 -15.52 -0.29 19.48
C MET A 218 -14.37 0.74 19.39
N GLY A 219 -14.59 1.91 18.78
CA GLY A 219 -13.52 2.89 18.53
C GLY A 219 -12.48 2.44 17.54
N SER A 220 -12.74 1.38 16.77
CA SER A 220 -11.79 0.81 15.80
C SER A 220 -12.04 1.34 14.38
N LYS A 221 -10.95 1.66 13.69
CA LYS A 221 -10.93 1.94 12.24
C LYS A 221 -10.13 0.89 11.48
N ASP A 222 -9.97 -0.29 12.06
CA ASP A 222 -9.34 -1.43 11.40
C ASP A 222 -10.41 -2.26 10.67
N ILE A 223 -10.30 -2.36 9.34
CA ILE A 223 -11.22 -3.17 8.53
C ILE A 223 -11.21 -4.64 8.93
N ARG A 224 -10.10 -5.14 9.50
CA ARG A 224 -10.04 -6.51 10.01
C ARG A 224 -11.01 -6.77 11.15
N ASP A 225 -11.30 -5.76 11.97
CA ASP A 225 -12.28 -5.88 13.07
C ASP A 225 -13.70 -5.95 12.50
N VAL A 226 -14.01 -5.16 11.46
CA VAL A 226 -15.27 -5.29 10.73
C VAL A 226 -15.45 -6.71 10.18
N ILE A 227 -14.43 -7.25 9.53
CA ILE A 227 -14.46 -8.60 8.98
C ILE A 227 -14.64 -9.67 10.08
N LYS A 228 -13.99 -9.50 11.24
CA LYS A 228 -14.14 -10.44 12.37
C LYS A 228 -15.59 -10.46 12.87
N VAL A 229 -16.18 -9.28 13.09
CA VAL A 229 -17.58 -9.19 13.56
C VAL A 229 -18.54 -9.70 12.48
N ALA A 230 -18.35 -9.35 11.20
CA ALA A 230 -19.16 -9.83 10.10
C ALA A 230 -19.18 -11.37 9.97
N ARG A 231 -18.07 -12.04 10.28
CA ARG A 231 -17.98 -13.52 10.28
C ARG A 231 -18.80 -14.17 11.38
N LEU A 232 -19.02 -13.49 12.48
CA LEU A 232 -19.75 -14.01 13.65
C LEU A 232 -21.22 -13.65 13.61
N ALA A 233 -21.59 -12.46 13.12
CA ALA A 233 -22.94 -11.97 13.07
C ALA A 233 -23.72 -12.58 11.89
N LYS A 234 -24.90 -13.14 12.17
CA LYS A 234 -25.84 -13.66 11.17
C LYS A 234 -26.98 -12.69 10.87
N ASN A 235 -27.24 -11.80 11.79
CA ASN A 235 -28.30 -10.78 11.72
C ASN A 235 -27.87 -9.54 12.51
N GLU A 236 -28.67 -8.49 12.45
CA GLU A 236 -28.36 -7.22 13.09
C GLU A 236 -28.31 -7.27 14.63
N SER A 237 -29.10 -8.18 15.24
CA SER A 237 -29.10 -8.35 16.72
C SER A 237 -27.79 -8.97 17.20
N ASP A 238 -27.20 -9.85 16.38
CA ASP A 238 -25.92 -10.46 16.71
C ASP A 238 -24.80 -9.40 16.75
N ILE A 239 -24.87 -8.37 15.89
CA ILE A 239 -23.89 -7.28 15.89
C ILE A 239 -23.86 -6.60 17.26
N ASP A 240 -25.03 -6.24 17.79
CA ASP A 240 -25.14 -5.57 19.09
C ASP A 240 -24.57 -6.43 20.20
N MET A 241 -24.95 -7.72 20.25
CA MET A 241 -24.47 -8.69 21.24
C MET A 241 -22.94 -8.88 21.17
N ILE A 242 -22.38 -9.03 19.96
CA ILE A 242 -20.94 -9.23 19.80
C ILE A 242 -20.17 -7.99 20.25
N ILE A 243 -20.63 -6.80 19.88
CA ILE A 243 -19.98 -5.55 20.27
C ILE A 243 -20.03 -5.35 21.79
N GLU A 244 -21.16 -5.64 22.42
CA GLU A 244 -21.30 -5.59 23.89
C GLU A 244 -20.35 -6.58 24.56
N ALA A 245 -20.27 -7.81 24.06
CA ALA A 245 -19.33 -8.80 24.58
C ALA A 245 -17.87 -8.36 24.42
N ILE A 246 -17.50 -7.74 23.30
CA ILE A 246 -16.14 -7.20 23.11
C ILE A 246 -15.86 -6.06 24.11
N GLN A 247 -16.84 -5.22 24.40
CA GLN A 247 -16.68 -4.15 25.40
C GLN A 247 -16.58 -4.69 26.83
N GLU A 248 -17.31 -5.75 27.15
CA GLU A 248 -17.33 -6.34 28.50
C GLU A 248 -16.10 -7.22 28.78
N TYR A 249 -15.68 -8.03 27.79
CA TYR A 249 -14.62 -9.04 27.96
C TYR A 249 -13.36 -8.76 27.13
N GLY A 250 -13.36 -7.73 26.30
CA GLY A 250 -12.19 -7.36 25.53
C GLY A 250 -11.05 -6.86 26.43
N MET A 251 -9.80 -7.16 26.07
CA MET A 251 -8.67 -6.59 26.78
C MET A 251 -8.58 -5.10 26.47
N GLU A 252 -8.38 -4.27 27.49
CA GLU A 252 -8.03 -2.86 27.29
C GLU A 252 -6.74 -2.80 26.46
N HIS A 253 -6.77 -2.06 25.38
CA HIS A 253 -5.56 -1.79 24.60
C HIS A 253 -4.66 -0.85 25.41
N GLU A 254 -3.57 -1.39 25.97
CA GLU A 254 -2.45 -0.61 26.50
C GLU A 254 -1.76 0.26 25.43
#